data_e700299e06471fed4764fc3a9e75e504
#
_entry.id   e700299e06471fed4764fc3a9e75e504
#
_cell.length_a   1.000
_cell.length_b   1.000
_cell.length_c   1.000
_cell.angle_alpha   90.00
_cell.angle_beta   90.00
_cell.angle_gamma   90.00
#
_symmetry.space_group_name_H-M   'P 1'
#
loop_
_entity.id
_entity.type
_entity.pdbx_description
1 polymer ?
#
loop_
_entity_poly.entity_id
_entity_poly.type
_entity_poly.pdbx_seq_one_letter_code
_entity_poly.pdbx_strand_id
1 'polypeptide(L)'
;MMWHRPGFVLGGAREAHLKVRNLSAGYGPMLVLRDITLEVKPGLTVILGPNGAGKTTLLRALNGLIPRGGEVLLDGEDLPEKTHEIVKDGVALVAEGRQLFPQMTVTENLELGAWLVPKAERPRRIEQAFDNFPKLRERAQQLAGTMSGGEQQMVAVARAMMCAPRLLMLDEPSLGLAPRMVDELLSIARRIADAGTTVLMVEQNVKKALAVADRGYVLERGTLVASGPAALLARSTVVREAYLGAASSETTTAAKAAQQTIKESVNV
;
A
#
# COMPACT_ATOMS: atom_id res chain seq x y z
N MET A 1 4.87 -2.88 32.69
CA MET A 1 3.42 -2.59 32.56
C MET A 1 3.05 -2.65 31.09
N MET A 2 2.53 -3.80 30.63
CA MET A 2 2.08 -4.02 29.24
C MET A 2 0.76 -3.27 29.04
N TRP A 3 0.80 -2.21 28.23
CA TRP A 3 -0.41 -1.53 27.78
C TRP A 3 -1.18 -2.45 26.83
N HIS A 4 -2.23 -3.10 27.33
CA HIS A 4 -3.28 -3.66 26.48
C HIS A 4 -3.99 -2.48 25.80
N ARG A 5 -3.52 -2.08 24.61
CA ARG A 5 -4.29 -1.19 23.75
C ARG A 5 -5.44 -2.01 23.17
N PRO A 6 -6.69 -1.53 23.24
CA PRO A 6 -7.80 -2.20 22.57
C PRO A 6 -7.43 -2.36 21.09
N GLY A 7 -7.73 -3.54 20.54
CA GLY A 7 -7.50 -3.83 19.12
C GLY A 7 -8.19 -2.79 18.24
N PHE A 8 -7.68 -2.59 17.05
CA PHE A 8 -8.24 -1.68 16.05
C PHE A 8 -9.71 -2.06 15.82
N VAL A 9 -10.64 -1.26 16.32
CA VAL A 9 -12.07 -1.59 16.29
C VAL A 9 -12.65 -1.05 14.99
N LEU A 10 -12.76 -1.93 14.00
CA LEU A 10 -13.51 -1.65 12.78
C LEU A 10 -14.76 -2.53 12.82
N GLY A 11 -15.92 -1.89 12.83
CA GLY A 11 -17.18 -2.63 12.82
C GLY A 11 -17.29 -3.48 11.56
N GLY A 12 -17.16 -4.81 11.71
CA GLY A 12 -17.49 -5.76 10.66
C GLY A 12 -16.48 -5.89 9.53
N ALA A 13 -15.18 -5.64 9.79
CA ALA A 13 -14.13 -5.95 8.80
C ALA A 13 -14.27 -7.41 8.36
N ARG A 14 -14.49 -7.62 7.07
CA ARG A 14 -14.45 -8.95 6.42
C ARG A 14 -13.15 -9.01 5.67
N GLU A 15 -12.40 -10.07 5.88
CA GLU A 15 -11.21 -10.35 5.07
C GLU A 15 -11.60 -10.44 3.60
N ALA A 16 -10.73 -9.99 2.72
CA ALA A 16 -10.90 -10.11 1.27
C ALA A 16 -9.74 -10.90 0.67
N HIS A 17 -10.03 -11.65 -0.38
CA HIS A 17 -9.06 -12.36 -1.15
C HIS A 17 -9.07 -11.84 -2.59
N LEU A 18 -8.04 -11.09 -2.98
CA LEU A 18 -7.90 -10.58 -4.35
C LEU A 18 -7.00 -11.51 -5.17
N LYS A 19 -7.50 -11.95 -6.32
CA LYS A 19 -6.73 -12.69 -7.33
C LYS A 19 -6.65 -11.87 -8.60
N VAL A 20 -5.46 -11.75 -9.14
CA VAL A 20 -5.17 -11.05 -10.39
C VAL A 20 -4.48 -12.02 -11.33
N ARG A 21 -4.98 -12.15 -12.57
CA ARG A 21 -4.41 -13.03 -13.58
C ARG A 21 -4.22 -12.28 -14.90
N ASN A 22 -2.99 -12.32 -15.40
CA ASN A 22 -2.60 -11.73 -16.68
C ASN A 22 -3.03 -10.28 -16.86
N LEU A 23 -3.02 -9.48 -15.76
CA LEU A 23 -3.44 -8.08 -15.80
C LEU A 23 -2.44 -7.27 -16.59
N SER A 24 -2.98 -6.53 -17.58
CA SER A 24 -2.25 -5.54 -18.34
C SER A 24 -2.96 -4.21 -18.25
N ALA A 25 -2.22 -3.11 -18.06
CA ALA A 25 -2.77 -1.77 -17.92
C ALA A 25 -1.77 -0.70 -18.34
N GLY A 26 -2.29 0.48 -18.71
CA GLY A 26 -1.45 1.60 -19.13
C GLY A 26 -2.25 2.86 -19.41
N TYR A 27 -1.64 3.79 -20.10
CA TYR A 27 -2.21 5.11 -20.41
C TYR A 27 -2.25 5.31 -21.91
N GLY A 28 -3.46 5.32 -22.48
CA GLY A 28 -3.63 5.38 -23.93
C GLY A 28 -2.89 4.23 -24.63
N PRO A 29 -2.02 4.50 -25.60
CA PRO A 29 -1.27 3.46 -26.31
C PRO A 29 -0.09 2.89 -25.50
N MET A 30 0.29 3.52 -24.39
CA MET A 30 1.46 3.13 -23.60
C MET A 30 1.08 2.07 -22.56
N LEU A 31 1.47 0.82 -22.80
CA LEU A 31 1.33 -0.27 -21.88
C LEU A 31 2.42 -0.19 -20.79
N VAL A 32 2.01 -0.04 -19.53
CA VAL A 32 2.90 0.06 -18.36
C VAL A 32 3.04 -1.28 -17.65
N LEU A 33 1.94 -1.99 -17.45
CA LEU A 33 1.90 -3.30 -16.79
C LEU A 33 1.65 -4.40 -17.84
N ARG A 34 2.40 -5.50 -17.71
CA ARG A 34 2.34 -6.63 -18.64
C ARG A 34 2.24 -7.93 -17.85
N ASP A 35 1.16 -8.66 -18.08
CA ASP A 35 0.99 -10.02 -17.58
C ASP A 35 1.19 -10.15 -16.06
N ILE A 36 0.62 -9.23 -15.30
CA ILE A 36 0.69 -9.25 -13.84
C ILE A 36 -0.23 -10.35 -13.29
N THR A 37 0.36 -11.32 -12.63
CA THR A 37 -0.37 -12.37 -11.92
C THR A 37 0.06 -12.40 -10.47
N LEU A 38 -0.87 -12.09 -9.55
CA LEU A 38 -0.62 -12.04 -8.11
C LEU A 38 -1.86 -12.43 -7.30
N GLU A 39 -1.62 -12.73 -6.04
CA GLU A 39 -2.66 -13.07 -5.08
C GLU A 39 -2.44 -12.28 -3.78
N VAL A 40 -3.47 -11.55 -3.34
CA VAL A 40 -3.50 -10.83 -2.07
C VAL A 40 -4.43 -11.58 -1.13
N LYS A 41 -3.85 -12.26 -0.16
CA LYS A 41 -4.55 -13.00 0.89
C LYS A 41 -4.84 -12.09 2.09
N PRO A 42 -5.77 -12.47 2.99
CA PRO A 42 -5.93 -11.82 4.28
C PRO A 42 -4.58 -11.54 4.96
N GLY A 43 -4.46 -10.36 5.56
CA GLY A 43 -3.21 -9.86 6.12
C GLY A 43 -2.65 -8.67 5.32
N LEU A 44 -1.34 -8.44 5.39
CA LEU A 44 -0.65 -7.34 4.72
C LEU A 44 0.27 -7.85 3.62
N THR A 45 -0.08 -7.54 2.37
CA THR A 45 0.77 -7.79 1.19
C THR A 45 1.42 -6.49 0.72
N VAL A 46 2.72 -6.54 0.40
CA VAL A 46 3.44 -5.39 -0.14
C VAL A 46 3.92 -5.65 -1.56
N ILE A 47 3.82 -4.63 -2.42
CA ILE A 47 4.45 -4.60 -3.75
C ILE A 47 5.59 -3.60 -3.71
N LEU A 48 6.77 -4.08 -3.93
CA LEU A 48 8.02 -3.35 -3.88
C LEU A 48 8.51 -3.02 -5.29
N GLY A 49 9.15 -1.89 -5.45
CA GLY A 49 9.75 -1.53 -6.73
C GLY A 49 10.25 -0.09 -6.75
N PRO A 50 11.16 0.24 -7.67
CA PRO A 50 11.65 1.61 -7.85
C PRO A 50 10.54 2.53 -8.38
N ASN A 51 10.83 3.84 -8.41
CA ASN A 51 9.96 4.79 -9.09
C ASN A 51 9.85 4.44 -10.57
N GLY A 52 8.64 4.54 -11.12
CA GLY A 52 8.37 4.16 -12.51
C GLY A 52 8.22 2.64 -12.76
N ALA A 53 8.30 1.78 -11.75
CA ALA A 53 8.09 0.33 -11.92
C ALA A 53 6.65 -0.04 -12.32
N GLY A 54 5.66 0.83 -12.09
CA GLY A 54 4.25 0.59 -12.38
C GLY A 54 3.36 0.38 -11.14
N LYS A 55 3.87 0.63 -9.93
CA LYS A 55 3.16 0.41 -8.66
C LYS A 55 1.82 1.16 -8.57
N THR A 56 1.86 2.48 -8.74
CA THR A 56 0.65 3.34 -8.79
C THR A 56 -0.28 2.95 -9.94
N THR A 57 0.28 2.56 -11.09
CA THR A 57 -0.52 2.09 -12.24
C THR A 57 -1.30 0.84 -11.88
N LEU A 58 -0.70 -0.10 -11.14
CA LEU A 58 -1.37 -1.30 -10.67
C LEU A 58 -2.55 -0.97 -9.73
N LEU A 59 -2.34 -0.11 -8.73
CA LEU A 59 -3.42 0.28 -7.83
C LEU A 59 -4.53 1.05 -8.56
N ARG A 60 -4.19 1.91 -9.52
CA ARG A 60 -5.17 2.62 -10.37
C ARG A 60 -5.98 1.66 -11.23
N ALA A 61 -5.35 0.64 -11.82
CA ALA A 61 -6.03 -0.39 -12.61
C ALA A 61 -6.98 -1.23 -11.73
N LEU A 62 -6.53 -1.65 -10.54
CA LEU A 62 -7.35 -2.40 -9.59
C LEU A 62 -8.53 -1.58 -9.05
N ASN A 63 -8.38 -0.25 -8.96
CA ASN A 63 -9.45 0.65 -8.48
C ASN A 63 -10.32 1.22 -9.62
N GLY A 64 -10.15 0.74 -10.87
CA GLY A 64 -10.97 1.17 -12.02
C GLY A 64 -10.75 2.64 -12.43
N LEU A 65 -9.60 3.23 -12.09
CA LEU A 65 -9.22 4.59 -12.49
C LEU A 65 -8.58 4.64 -13.88
N ILE A 66 -8.12 3.50 -14.37
CA ILE A 66 -7.63 3.30 -15.73
C ILE A 66 -8.11 1.96 -16.26
N PRO A 67 -8.27 1.80 -17.59
CA PRO A 67 -8.64 0.52 -18.20
C PRO A 67 -7.61 -0.57 -17.90
N ARG A 68 -8.09 -1.79 -17.73
CA ARG A 68 -7.28 -2.99 -17.53
C ARG A 68 -7.75 -4.13 -18.44
N GLY A 69 -6.82 -4.99 -18.83
CA GLY A 69 -7.09 -6.32 -19.40
C GLY A 69 -6.75 -7.40 -18.38
N GLY A 70 -7.13 -8.63 -18.65
CA GLY A 70 -6.94 -9.76 -17.75
C GLY A 70 -8.09 -9.95 -16.77
N GLU A 71 -7.95 -10.87 -15.83
CA GLU A 71 -8.97 -11.24 -14.85
C GLU A 71 -8.60 -10.68 -13.46
N VAL A 72 -9.55 -10.07 -12.79
CA VAL A 72 -9.40 -9.61 -11.40
C VAL A 72 -10.61 -10.07 -10.60
N LEU A 73 -10.37 -10.94 -9.62
CA LEU A 73 -11.41 -11.53 -8.77
C LEU A 73 -11.26 -11.06 -7.33
N LEU A 74 -12.36 -10.64 -6.71
CA LEU A 74 -12.45 -10.39 -5.27
C LEU A 74 -13.36 -11.47 -4.65
N ASP A 75 -12.79 -12.33 -3.80
CA ASP A 75 -13.46 -13.51 -3.21
C ASP A 75 -14.06 -14.47 -4.23
N GLY A 76 -13.45 -14.54 -5.42
CA GLY A 76 -13.87 -15.43 -6.49
C GLY A 76 -14.89 -14.85 -7.46
N GLU A 77 -15.36 -13.62 -7.22
CA GLU A 77 -16.26 -12.89 -8.12
C GLU A 77 -15.50 -11.80 -8.88
N ASP A 78 -15.91 -11.53 -10.12
CA ASP A 78 -15.27 -10.52 -10.96
C ASP A 78 -15.34 -9.13 -10.30
N LEU A 79 -14.18 -8.49 -10.12
CA LEU A 79 -14.12 -7.13 -9.61
C LEU A 79 -14.60 -6.16 -10.70
N PRO A 80 -15.62 -5.32 -10.42
CA PRO A 80 -16.13 -4.35 -11.38
C PRO A 80 -15.05 -3.46 -11.99
N GLU A 81 -15.34 -2.86 -13.13
CA GLU A 81 -14.41 -1.92 -13.78
C GLU A 81 -14.60 -0.47 -13.31
N LYS A 82 -15.80 -0.12 -12.81
CA LYS A 82 -16.12 1.25 -12.40
C LYS A 82 -15.77 1.48 -10.93
N THR A 83 -14.99 2.50 -10.66
CA THR A 83 -14.53 2.86 -9.31
C THR A 83 -15.65 2.89 -8.27
N HIS A 84 -16.83 3.46 -8.59
CA HIS A 84 -17.91 3.57 -7.62
C HIS A 84 -18.57 2.21 -7.28
N GLU A 85 -18.49 1.21 -8.16
CA GLU A 85 -18.94 -0.15 -7.91
C GLU A 85 -17.88 -0.88 -7.06
N ILE A 86 -16.60 -0.74 -7.40
CA ILE A 86 -15.45 -1.27 -6.62
C ILE A 86 -15.49 -0.79 -5.17
N VAL A 87 -15.78 0.49 -4.94
CA VAL A 87 -15.89 1.04 -3.59
C VAL A 87 -17.09 0.44 -2.83
N LYS A 88 -18.23 0.18 -3.49
CA LYS A 88 -19.37 -0.52 -2.89
C LYS A 88 -19.05 -1.95 -2.50
N ASP A 89 -18.16 -2.61 -3.23
CA ASP A 89 -17.67 -3.96 -2.92
C ASP A 89 -16.64 -3.97 -1.78
N GLY A 90 -16.41 -2.81 -1.16
CA GLY A 90 -15.57 -2.68 0.02
C GLY A 90 -14.07 -2.56 -0.28
N VAL A 91 -13.69 -2.03 -1.44
CA VAL A 91 -12.30 -1.69 -1.77
C VAL A 91 -12.10 -0.19 -1.58
N ALA A 92 -11.06 0.19 -0.82
CA ALA A 92 -10.68 1.58 -0.63
C ALA A 92 -9.23 1.83 -1.04
N LEU A 93 -8.96 2.98 -1.65
CA LEU A 93 -7.63 3.42 -2.05
C LEU A 93 -7.24 4.70 -1.32
N VAL A 94 -6.10 4.67 -0.64
CA VAL A 94 -5.36 5.86 -0.21
C VAL A 94 -4.31 6.14 -1.29
N ALA A 95 -4.60 7.09 -2.16
CA ALA A 95 -3.74 7.44 -3.27
C ALA A 95 -2.50 8.23 -2.80
N GLU A 96 -1.44 8.20 -3.61
CA GLU A 96 -0.29 9.08 -3.45
C GLU A 96 -0.72 10.55 -3.33
N GLY A 97 -0.05 11.33 -2.50
CA GLY A 97 -0.37 12.75 -2.30
C GLY A 97 -1.58 13.00 -1.38
N ARG A 98 -2.06 11.95 -0.66
CA ARG A 98 -3.09 12.02 0.41
C ARG A 98 -4.49 12.41 -0.07
N GLN A 99 -4.60 13.27 -1.06
CA GLN A 99 -5.84 13.78 -1.67
C GLN A 99 -6.91 14.20 -0.64
N LEU A 100 -6.49 14.94 0.38
CA LEU A 100 -7.39 15.53 1.36
C LEU A 100 -8.07 16.78 0.80
N PHE A 101 -9.17 17.16 1.43
CA PHE A 101 -9.77 18.47 1.25
C PHE A 101 -9.14 19.45 2.25
N PRO A 102 -8.17 20.28 1.84
CA PRO A 102 -7.32 21.03 2.77
C PRO A 102 -8.07 22.13 3.52
N GLN A 103 -9.16 22.63 2.95
CA GLN A 103 -10.02 23.65 3.54
C GLN A 103 -11.11 23.10 4.46
N MET A 104 -11.21 21.78 4.58
CA MET A 104 -12.10 21.08 5.49
C MET A 104 -11.36 20.64 6.73
N THR A 105 -12.07 20.56 7.84
CA THR A 105 -11.54 20.04 9.11
C THR A 105 -11.23 18.53 9.00
N VAL A 106 -10.53 18.00 10.01
CA VAL A 106 -10.32 16.55 10.14
C VAL A 106 -11.66 15.82 10.16
N THR A 107 -12.62 16.26 11.00
CA THR A 107 -13.95 15.65 11.10
C THR A 107 -14.67 15.63 9.77
N GLU A 108 -14.72 16.75 9.05
CA GLU A 108 -15.37 16.84 7.75
C GLU A 108 -14.71 15.93 6.69
N ASN A 109 -13.38 15.81 6.69
CA ASN A 109 -12.69 14.85 5.84
C ASN A 109 -13.09 13.40 6.17
N LEU A 110 -13.25 13.05 7.45
CA LEU A 110 -13.73 11.72 7.86
C LEU A 110 -15.20 11.50 7.43
N GLU A 111 -16.08 12.49 7.58
CA GLU A 111 -17.48 12.40 7.16
C GLU A 111 -17.62 12.11 5.66
N LEU A 112 -16.78 12.70 4.82
CA LEU A 112 -16.72 12.38 3.39
C LEU A 112 -16.38 10.91 3.14
N GLY A 113 -15.47 10.33 3.91
CA GLY A 113 -15.15 8.90 3.84
C GLY A 113 -16.32 7.99 4.23
N ALA A 114 -17.26 8.51 5.02
CA ALA A 114 -18.47 7.80 5.44
C ALA A 114 -19.66 7.97 4.47
N TRP A 115 -19.45 8.42 3.23
CA TRP A 115 -20.54 8.70 2.30
C TRP A 115 -21.48 7.51 2.08
N LEU A 116 -20.95 6.31 1.98
CA LEU A 116 -21.71 5.06 1.81
C LEU A 116 -22.28 4.50 3.11
N VAL A 117 -21.89 5.06 4.26
CA VAL A 117 -22.37 4.63 5.58
C VAL A 117 -23.72 5.30 5.88
N PRO A 118 -24.73 4.55 6.40
CA PRO A 118 -26.00 5.13 6.84
C PRO A 118 -25.77 6.29 7.79
N LYS A 119 -26.53 7.39 7.61
CA LYS A 119 -26.35 8.63 8.40
C LYS A 119 -26.36 8.38 9.91
N ALA A 120 -27.22 7.49 10.38
CA ALA A 120 -27.35 7.15 11.81
C ALA A 120 -26.07 6.49 12.39
N GLU A 121 -25.25 5.83 11.56
CA GLU A 121 -24.02 5.15 11.99
C GLU A 121 -22.77 6.02 11.92
N ARG A 122 -22.80 7.13 11.17
CA ARG A 122 -21.63 7.99 10.93
C ARG A 122 -20.99 8.52 12.21
N PRO A 123 -21.75 9.03 13.21
CA PRO A 123 -21.12 9.49 14.47
C PRO A 123 -20.33 8.40 15.17
N ARG A 124 -20.88 7.18 15.24
CA ARG A 124 -20.18 6.04 15.83
C ARG A 124 -18.89 5.70 15.05
N ARG A 125 -18.91 5.78 13.72
CA ARG A 125 -17.73 5.54 12.89
C ARG A 125 -16.64 6.58 13.11
N ILE A 126 -17.02 7.86 13.26
CA ILE A 126 -16.09 8.94 13.56
C ILE A 126 -15.43 8.71 14.92
N GLU A 127 -16.19 8.33 15.95
CA GLU A 127 -15.64 7.99 17.26
C GLU A 127 -14.66 6.81 17.18
N GLN A 128 -15.00 5.75 16.45
CA GLN A 128 -14.09 4.63 16.19
C GLN A 128 -12.82 5.06 15.46
N ALA A 129 -12.91 5.99 14.49
CA ALA A 129 -11.74 6.54 13.82
C ALA A 129 -10.85 7.30 14.80
N PHE A 130 -11.43 8.11 15.69
CA PHE A 130 -10.68 8.83 16.72
C PHE A 130 -10.06 7.90 17.77
N ASP A 131 -10.71 6.78 18.12
CA ASP A 131 -10.13 5.77 19.01
C ASP A 131 -8.91 5.10 18.37
N ASN A 132 -8.97 4.86 17.07
CA ASN A 132 -7.87 4.27 16.30
C ASN A 132 -6.73 5.27 16.03
N PHE A 133 -7.05 6.56 15.94
CA PHE A 133 -6.14 7.66 15.66
C PHE A 133 -6.30 8.78 16.71
N PRO A 134 -5.86 8.59 17.98
CA PRO A 134 -6.12 9.55 19.07
C PRO A 134 -5.62 10.96 18.77
N LYS A 135 -4.49 11.10 18.07
CA LYS A 135 -3.96 12.41 17.65
C LYS A 135 -4.93 13.20 16.76
N LEU A 136 -5.78 12.52 15.98
CA LEU A 136 -6.77 13.18 15.15
C LEU A 136 -7.94 13.69 15.96
N ARG A 137 -8.29 13.04 17.07
CA ARG A 137 -9.29 13.52 18.04
C ARG A 137 -8.93 14.89 18.60
N GLU A 138 -7.68 15.07 19.01
CA GLU A 138 -7.17 16.34 19.55
C GLU A 138 -7.24 17.48 18.51
N ARG A 139 -7.28 17.14 17.23
CA ARG A 139 -7.27 18.06 16.10
C ARG A 139 -8.54 17.99 15.24
N ALA A 140 -9.64 17.46 15.79
CA ALA A 140 -10.87 17.19 15.07
C ALA A 140 -11.41 18.39 14.28
N GLN A 141 -11.27 19.60 14.85
CA GLN A 141 -11.72 20.88 14.25
C GLN A 141 -10.62 21.61 13.48
N GLN A 142 -9.39 21.07 13.43
CA GLN A 142 -8.30 21.70 12.69
C GLN A 142 -8.49 21.45 11.18
N LEU A 143 -8.18 22.48 10.36
CA LEU A 143 -8.17 22.35 8.90
C LEU A 143 -7.06 21.39 8.47
N ALA A 144 -7.40 20.41 7.65
CA ALA A 144 -6.45 19.38 7.21
C ALA A 144 -5.23 19.96 6.48
N GLY A 145 -5.40 21.07 5.77
CA GLY A 145 -4.30 21.75 5.07
C GLY A 145 -3.23 22.35 5.98
N THR A 146 -3.55 22.59 7.28
CA THR A 146 -2.60 23.18 8.26
C THR A 146 -1.83 22.13 9.05
N MET A 147 -2.12 20.86 8.83
CA MET A 147 -1.48 19.74 9.53
C MET A 147 -0.13 19.37 8.91
N SER A 148 0.74 18.74 9.69
CA SER A 148 1.99 18.15 9.16
C SER A 148 1.71 17.04 8.15
N GLY A 149 2.67 16.77 7.27
CA GLY A 149 2.49 15.74 6.25
C GLY A 149 2.16 14.34 6.80
N GLY A 150 2.72 13.98 7.95
CA GLY A 150 2.40 12.71 8.61
C GLY A 150 0.99 12.67 9.20
N GLU A 151 0.54 13.77 9.80
CA GLU A 151 -0.83 13.88 10.31
C GLU A 151 -1.85 13.85 9.17
N GLN A 152 -1.57 14.55 8.08
CA GLN A 152 -2.40 14.47 6.86
C GLN A 152 -2.51 13.05 6.32
N GLN A 153 -1.40 12.28 6.34
CA GLN A 153 -1.43 10.88 5.93
C GLN A 153 -2.31 10.03 6.85
N MET A 154 -2.28 10.29 8.17
CA MET A 154 -3.19 9.64 9.11
C MET A 154 -4.65 9.98 8.84
N VAL A 155 -4.98 11.24 8.52
CA VAL A 155 -6.34 11.63 8.11
C VAL A 155 -6.76 10.88 6.85
N ALA A 156 -5.89 10.75 5.85
CA ALA A 156 -6.19 10.03 4.60
C ALA A 156 -6.51 8.54 4.85
N VAL A 157 -5.70 7.86 5.68
CA VAL A 157 -5.94 6.47 6.07
C VAL A 157 -7.22 6.36 6.90
N ALA A 158 -7.42 7.21 7.89
CA ALA A 158 -8.62 7.23 8.73
C ALA A 158 -9.88 7.46 7.87
N ARG A 159 -9.86 8.38 6.90
CA ARG A 159 -10.93 8.64 5.96
C ARG A 159 -11.28 7.39 5.12
N ALA A 160 -10.26 6.69 4.59
CA ALA A 160 -10.47 5.46 3.85
C ALA A 160 -11.09 4.35 4.71
N MET A 161 -10.78 4.31 6.00
CA MET A 161 -11.32 3.33 6.94
C MET A 161 -12.77 3.61 7.37
N MET A 162 -13.33 4.81 7.09
CA MET A 162 -14.71 5.16 7.48
C MET A 162 -15.76 4.24 6.85
N CYS A 163 -15.53 3.73 5.63
CA CYS A 163 -16.43 2.78 4.97
C CYS A 163 -16.24 1.32 5.41
N ALA A 164 -15.34 1.04 6.37
CA ALA A 164 -14.95 -0.31 6.80
C ALA A 164 -14.59 -1.22 5.62
N PRO A 165 -13.55 -0.90 4.86
CA PRO A 165 -13.21 -1.63 3.66
C PRO A 165 -12.78 -3.07 3.99
N ARG A 166 -13.06 -3.99 3.07
CA ARG A 166 -12.57 -5.37 3.09
C ARG A 166 -11.13 -5.45 2.57
N LEU A 167 -10.82 -4.60 1.58
CA LEU A 167 -9.49 -4.42 1.00
C LEU A 167 -9.10 -2.94 1.05
N LEU A 168 -8.03 -2.63 1.77
CA LEU A 168 -7.42 -1.30 1.80
C LEU A 168 -6.16 -1.31 0.94
N MET A 169 -6.13 -0.44 -0.06
CA MET A 169 -4.97 -0.21 -0.91
C MET A 169 -4.26 1.09 -0.51
N LEU A 170 -2.93 1.03 -0.33
CA LEU A 170 -2.10 2.16 0.08
C LEU A 170 -1.01 2.43 -0.97
N ASP A 171 -1.05 3.62 -1.57
CA ASP A 171 -0.10 4.03 -2.62
C ASP A 171 1.01 4.91 -2.03
N GLU A 172 2.21 4.32 -1.86
CA GLU A 172 3.42 4.94 -1.30
C GLU A 172 3.14 5.79 -0.04
N PRO A 173 2.47 5.22 0.96
CA PRO A 173 1.99 6.00 2.10
C PRO A 173 3.10 6.63 2.93
N SER A 174 4.33 6.12 2.83
CA SER A 174 5.50 6.65 3.57
C SER A 174 6.25 7.76 2.85
N LEU A 175 5.91 8.06 1.59
CA LEU A 175 6.65 9.02 0.77
C LEU A 175 6.65 10.43 1.38
N GLY A 176 7.85 11.02 1.49
CA GLY A 176 8.03 12.38 2.02
C GLY A 176 7.77 12.55 3.51
N LEU A 177 7.67 11.46 4.27
CA LEU A 177 7.49 11.49 5.72
C LEU A 177 8.82 11.40 6.48
N ALA A 178 8.87 12.03 7.66
CA ALA A 178 9.98 11.86 8.59
C ALA A 178 10.06 10.38 9.06
N PRO A 179 11.28 9.85 9.34
CA PRO A 179 11.47 8.42 9.64
C PRO A 179 10.58 7.87 10.76
N ARG A 180 10.33 8.65 11.81
CA ARG A 180 9.44 8.28 12.92
C ARG A 180 7.98 8.15 12.48
N MET A 181 7.54 9.03 11.57
CA MET A 181 6.17 8.98 11.03
C MET A 181 5.96 7.79 10.11
N VAL A 182 7.01 7.40 9.36
CA VAL A 182 6.98 6.17 8.55
C VAL A 182 6.74 4.95 9.43
N ASP A 183 7.49 4.81 10.54
CA ASP A 183 7.34 3.67 11.44
C ASP A 183 5.95 3.63 12.10
N GLU A 184 5.42 4.79 12.48
CA GLU A 184 4.06 4.92 13.04
C GLU A 184 3.01 4.50 12.00
N LEU A 185 3.12 4.97 10.76
CA LEU A 185 2.19 4.66 9.67
C LEU A 185 2.20 3.18 9.30
N LEU A 186 3.38 2.58 9.16
CA LEU A 186 3.50 1.14 8.87
C LEU A 186 2.95 0.28 10.02
N SER A 187 3.15 0.70 11.26
CA SER A 187 2.52 0.07 12.43
C SER A 187 0.98 0.16 12.37
N ILE A 188 0.43 1.28 11.89
CA ILE A 188 -1.00 1.45 11.67
C ILE A 188 -1.50 0.48 10.59
N ALA A 189 -0.81 0.40 9.43
CA ALA A 189 -1.17 -0.53 8.37
C ALA A 189 -1.17 -2.00 8.86
N ARG A 190 -0.17 -2.39 9.69
CA ARG A 190 -0.12 -3.72 10.30
C ARG A 190 -1.32 -3.95 11.24
N ARG A 191 -1.66 -3.00 12.11
CA ARG A 191 -2.81 -3.11 13.02
C ARG A 191 -4.14 -3.20 12.27
N ILE A 192 -4.29 -2.50 11.15
CA ILE A 192 -5.46 -2.60 10.27
C ILE A 192 -5.58 -4.02 9.73
N ALA A 193 -4.47 -4.61 9.26
CA ALA A 193 -4.45 -5.98 8.76
C ALA A 193 -4.73 -7.00 9.88
N ASP A 194 -4.16 -6.83 11.07
CA ASP A 194 -4.39 -7.70 12.23
C ASP A 194 -5.85 -7.63 12.73
N ALA A 195 -6.55 -6.53 12.45
CA ALA A 195 -7.97 -6.36 12.76
C ALA A 195 -8.91 -6.97 11.70
N GLY A 196 -8.38 -7.64 10.66
CA GLY A 196 -9.16 -8.38 9.67
C GLY A 196 -9.49 -7.59 8.39
N THR A 197 -8.87 -6.42 8.13
CA THR A 197 -8.92 -5.78 6.82
C THR A 197 -7.73 -6.26 6.00
N THR A 198 -7.97 -6.80 4.81
CA THR A 198 -6.87 -7.13 3.89
C THR A 198 -6.20 -5.86 3.41
N VAL A 199 -4.86 -5.79 3.50
CA VAL A 199 -4.09 -4.61 3.10
C VAL A 199 -3.16 -4.95 1.94
N LEU A 200 -3.27 -4.17 0.85
CA LEU A 200 -2.32 -4.16 -0.26
C LEU A 200 -1.60 -2.82 -0.26
N MET A 201 -0.31 -2.82 0.02
CA MET A 201 0.51 -1.62 0.07
C MET A 201 1.56 -1.64 -1.03
N VAL A 202 1.74 -0.55 -1.74
CA VAL A 202 2.90 -0.38 -2.62
C VAL A 202 3.89 0.57 -1.97
N GLU A 203 5.19 0.23 -2.00
CA GLU A 203 6.23 0.97 -1.30
C GLU A 203 7.57 0.92 -2.04
N GLN A 204 8.37 1.97 -1.82
CA GLN A 204 9.74 2.03 -2.26
C GLN A 204 10.72 1.63 -1.15
N ASN A 205 10.38 1.85 0.12
CA ASN A 205 11.21 1.49 1.26
C ASN A 205 11.11 0.00 1.58
N VAL A 206 11.88 -0.80 0.85
CA VAL A 206 11.86 -2.27 0.90
C VAL A 206 12.04 -2.81 2.32
N LYS A 207 13.05 -2.31 3.06
CA LYS A 207 13.37 -2.82 4.40
C LYS A 207 12.24 -2.63 5.38
N LYS A 208 11.66 -1.42 5.43
CA LYS A 208 10.58 -1.10 6.37
C LYS A 208 9.26 -1.79 5.98
N ALA A 209 8.96 -1.85 4.68
CA ALA A 209 7.74 -2.48 4.20
C ALA A 209 7.74 -4.00 4.45
N LEU A 210 8.85 -4.69 4.17
CA LEU A 210 8.97 -6.14 4.44
C LEU A 210 8.94 -6.47 5.94
N ALA A 211 9.35 -5.54 6.81
CA ALA A 211 9.31 -5.76 8.26
C ALA A 211 7.89 -5.86 8.83
N VAL A 212 6.88 -5.32 8.14
CA VAL A 212 5.48 -5.34 8.60
C VAL A 212 4.57 -6.23 7.75
N ALA A 213 5.04 -6.70 6.58
CA ALA A 213 4.25 -7.48 5.64
C ALA A 213 4.31 -8.99 5.92
N ASP A 214 3.24 -9.69 5.54
CA ASP A 214 3.19 -11.16 5.53
C ASP A 214 3.76 -11.71 4.23
N ARG A 215 3.48 -11.03 3.11
CA ARG A 215 3.89 -11.41 1.76
C ARG A 215 4.36 -10.21 0.96
N GLY A 216 5.28 -10.43 0.04
CA GLY A 216 5.77 -9.41 -0.88
C GLY A 216 5.81 -9.87 -2.33
N TYR A 217 5.73 -8.90 -3.21
CA TYR A 217 6.01 -9.00 -4.64
C TYR A 217 7.02 -7.91 -5.02
N VAL A 218 7.88 -8.19 -5.98
CA VAL A 218 8.82 -7.22 -6.53
C VAL A 218 8.41 -6.91 -7.95
N LEU A 219 8.09 -5.65 -8.21
CA LEU A 219 7.68 -5.13 -9.51
C LEU A 219 8.83 -4.35 -10.12
N GLU A 220 9.22 -4.71 -11.33
CA GLU A 220 10.24 -4.01 -12.11
C GLU A 220 9.78 -3.85 -13.55
N ARG A 221 9.83 -2.62 -14.07
CA ARG A 221 9.48 -2.29 -15.47
C ARG A 221 8.16 -2.90 -15.96
N GLY A 222 7.16 -2.91 -15.07
CA GLY A 222 5.82 -3.39 -15.37
C GLY A 222 5.61 -4.90 -15.31
N THR A 223 6.56 -5.66 -14.77
CA THR A 223 6.46 -7.12 -14.59
C THR A 223 6.85 -7.52 -13.16
N LEU A 224 6.30 -8.64 -12.66
CA LEU A 224 6.69 -9.19 -11.37
C LEU A 224 7.94 -10.07 -11.55
N VAL A 225 9.02 -9.73 -10.84
CA VAL A 225 10.30 -10.43 -10.93
C VAL A 225 10.58 -11.35 -9.74
N ALA A 226 9.90 -11.16 -8.61
CA ALA A 226 10.00 -12.04 -7.45
C ALA A 226 8.71 -11.96 -6.61
N SER A 227 8.42 -13.03 -5.88
CA SER A 227 7.32 -13.07 -4.92
C SER A 227 7.56 -14.10 -3.83
N GLY A 228 6.98 -13.90 -2.65
CA GLY A 228 7.07 -14.88 -1.55
C GLY A 228 6.70 -14.30 -0.20
N PRO A 229 6.85 -15.12 0.87
CA PRO A 229 6.77 -14.62 2.25
C PRO A 229 7.75 -13.46 2.48
N ALA A 230 7.30 -12.41 3.14
CA ALA A 230 8.12 -11.21 3.35
C ALA A 230 9.46 -11.50 4.05
N ALA A 231 9.46 -12.41 5.02
CA ALA A 231 10.66 -12.84 5.73
C ALA A 231 11.71 -13.51 4.82
N LEU A 232 11.29 -14.23 3.77
CA LEU A 232 12.18 -14.84 2.79
C LEU A 232 12.71 -13.79 1.79
N LEU A 233 11.83 -12.90 1.31
CA LEU A 233 12.24 -11.81 0.42
C LEU A 233 13.26 -10.87 1.08
N ALA A 234 13.11 -10.57 2.37
CA ALA A 234 14.05 -9.75 3.11
C ALA A 234 15.48 -10.35 3.18
N ARG A 235 15.61 -11.67 3.01
CA ARG A 235 16.88 -12.40 2.98
C ARG A 235 17.40 -12.69 1.56
N SER A 236 16.57 -12.46 0.54
CA SER A 236 16.91 -12.73 -0.86
C SER A 236 18.07 -11.84 -1.34
N THR A 237 19.04 -12.43 -2.01
CA THR A 237 20.16 -11.71 -2.64
C THR A 237 19.64 -10.76 -3.72
N VAL A 238 18.67 -11.19 -4.51
CA VAL A 238 18.03 -10.37 -5.57
C VAL A 238 17.45 -9.08 -5.00
N VAL A 239 16.70 -9.17 -3.89
CA VAL A 239 16.14 -7.99 -3.22
C VAL A 239 17.21 -7.15 -2.54
N ARG A 240 18.22 -7.80 -1.95
CA ARG A 240 19.34 -7.09 -1.30
C ARG A 240 20.19 -6.32 -2.30
N GLU A 241 20.59 -6.94 -3.40
CA GLU A 241 21.42 -6.30 -4.43
C GLU A 241 20.67 -5.20 -5.17
N ALA A 242 19.42 -5.44 -5.56
CA ALA A 242 18.62 -4.47 -6.30
C ALA A 242 18.16 -3.27 -5.45
N TYR A 243 17.87 -3.49 -4.15
CA TYR A 243 17.14 -2.49 -3.34
C TYR A 243 17.76 -2.20 -1.97
N LEU A 244 18.66 -3.03 -1.44
CA LEU A 244 19.30 -2.83 -0.13
C LEU A 244 20.80 -2.65 -0.24
N GLY A 245 21.40 -2.89 -1.38
CA GLY A 245 22.84 -2.96 -1.61
C GLY A 245 23.54 -1.71 -2.09
N ALA A 246 22.90 -0.54 -2.06
CA ALA A 246 23.58 0.72 -2.41
C ALA A 246 24.30 1.41 -1.24
N ALA A 247 24.50 0.72 -0.12
CA ALA A 247 25.17 1.28 1.09
C ALA A 247 26.59 0.76 1.33
N SER A 248 27.23 0.07 0.36
CA SER A 248 28.65 -0.28 0.46
C SER A 248 29.31 -0.24 -0.91
N SER A 249 29.77 0.96 -1.28
CA SER A 249 30.54 1.25 -2.49
C SER A 249 31.99 0.76 -2.46
N GLU A 250 32.30 -0.34 -1.79
CA GLU A 250 33.66 -0.89 -1.74
C GLU A 250 33.85 -2.26 -2.41
N THR A 251 32.76 -2.93 -2.84
CA THR A 251 32.87 -4.29 -3.41
C THR A 251 32.74 -4.33 -4.95
N THR A 252 32.39 -3.21 -5.60
CA THR A 252 32.19 -3.16 -7.07
C THR A 252 33.51 -3.16 -7.84
N THR A 253 34.62 -2.76 -7.22
CA THR A 253 35.93 -2.73 -7.86
C THR A 253 36.56 -4.14 -7.98
N ALA A 254 36.32 -5.02 -7.00
CA ALA A 254 36.82 -6.39 -7.00
C ALA A 254 36.10 -7.31 -8.01
N ALA A 255 34.78 -7.13 -8.17
CA ALA A 255 33.99 -7.92 -9.13
C ALA A 255 34.30 -7.56 -10.59
N LYS A 256 34.57 -6.28 -10.89
CA LYS A 256 35.01 -5.85 -12.23
C LYS A 256 36.44 -6.33 -12.56
N ALA A 257 37.33 -6.36 -11.59
CA ALA A 257 38.67 -6.89 -11.76
C ALA A 257 38.67 -8.41 -12.04
N ALA A 258 37.82 -9.19 -11.33
CA ALA A 258 37.66 -10.62 -11.56
C ALA A 258 37.06 -10.95 -12.94
N GLN A 259 36.11 -10.16 -13.46
CA GLN A 259 35.58 -10.36 -14.81
C GLN A 259 36.56 -10.00 -15.92
N GLN A 260 37.49 -9.08 -15.68
CA GLN A 260 38.51 -8.71 -16.63
C GLN A 260 39.61 -9.79 -16.74
N THR A 261 39.99 -10.39 -15.61
CA THR A 261 40.98 -11.47 -15.57
C THR A 261 40.48 -12.76 -16.27
N ILE A 262 39.15 -13.03 -16.21
CA ILE A 262 38.56 -14.19 -16.91
C ILE A 262 38.50 -13.97 -18.42
N LYS A 263 38.32 -12.72 -18.91
CA LYS A 263 38.34 -12.42 -20.34
C LYS A 263 39.74 -12.48 -20.95
N GLU A 264 40.76 -12.20 -20.20
CA GLU A 264 42.17 -12.28 -20.66
C GLU A 264 42.73 -13.68 -20.69
N SER A 265 42.15 -14.61 -19.91
CA SER A 265 42.60 -16.04 -19.88
C SER A 265 41.90 -16.94 -20.92
N VAL A 266 40.94 -16.41 -21.71
CA VAL A 266 40.26 -17.17 -22.78
C VAL A 266 40.76 -16.84 -24.18
N ASN A 267 41.71 -15.89 -24.30
CA ASN A 267 42.31 -15.46 -25.57
C ASN A 267 43.81 -15.77 -25.69
N VAL A 268 44.27 -16.90 -25.10
CA VAL A 268 45.59 -17.47 -25.38
C VAL A 268 45.45 -18.88 -25.90
#